data_c7b50ca26cfae3a2f4021b68d3829b7d
#
_entry.id   c7b50ca26cfae3a2f4021b68d3829b7d
#
_cell.length_a   1.000
_cell.length_b   1.000
_cell.length_c   1.000
_cell.angle_alpha   90.00
_cell.angle_beta   90.00
_cell.angle_gamma   90.00
#
_symmetry.space_group_name_H-M   'P 1'
#
loop_
_entity.id
_entity.type
_entity.pdbx_description
1 polymer ?
#
loop_
_entity_poly.entity_id
_entity_poly.type
_entity_poly.pdbx_seq_one_letter_code
_entity_poly.pdbx_strand_id
1 'polypeptide(L)'
;MKLNRWTLAIAGTLAMTAATAQAAPPVKLAFITDMSGVYSSVDGPGGVAAINMAIHDFGGKVLGRKIELLTFDHQNKADLAAAKAKEFFSQDGADMLIAGTNSATALAMEPVANAYKRPFMVVGAGASTIVGKQCTPYTDMYAYNTTALARGTGKAIVDKGGKTWYFLTADYAFGKSLESDAAKVVEANGGKVLGQVYAPLASSDFSSYLLQAQASKAQVLGLANAGGDAVNSIKQATQFGITKTMKLAGLLLFVTDIHSIGLPSAQGLYLTTPWYWNQSPQAHAWSERFYKEMHVMPTFVQAGDYSATMTYLKAVKAAGTTDGAKVMAELHKMKVNDMFMQGGYLAPNGLMVHDMYLAQVKTPAQSKSEWDLYDLVQKIPGPDAFGPIADYGCPLAR
;
A
#
# COMPACT_ATOMS: atom_id res chain seq x y z
N MET A 1 99.36 -7.24 12.14
CA MET A 1 98.16 -6.52 12.57
C MET A 1 97.21 -6.52 11.44
N LYS A 2 96.12 -7.32 11.51
CA LYS A 2 95.04 -7.40 10.50
C LYS A 2 93.70 -6.94 11.15
N LEU A 3 93.13 -5.83 10.70
CA LEU A 3 91.82 -5.37 11.11
C LEU A 3 90.74 -6.10 10.33
N ASN A 4 89.83 -6.78 11.02
CA ASN A 4 88.61 -7.35 10.47
C ASN A 4 87.46 -6.24 10.49
N ARG A 5 86.94 -5.98 9.27
CA ARG A 5 85.73 -5.15 9.10
C ARG A 5 84.51 -6.06 9.15
N TRP A 6 83.63 -5.87 10.10
CA TRP A 6 82.32 -6.49 10.17
C TRP A 6 81.28 -5.57 9.50
N THR A 7 80.68 -6.02 8.42
CA THR A 7 79.55 -5.38 7.76
C THR A 7 78.28 -5.93 8.36
N LEU A 8 77.51 -5.05 9.11
CA LEU A 8 76.17 -5.34 9.55
C LEU A 8 75.20 -5.14 8.36
N ALA A 9 74.54 -6.18 7.92
CA ALA A 9 73.38 -6.13 6.99
C ALA A 9 72.11 -5.93 7.81
N ILE A 10 71.49 -4.72 7.71
CA ILE A 10 70.18 -4.44 8.29
C ILE A 10 69.13 -4.93 7.27
N ALA A 11 68.47 -6.07 7.56
CA ALA A 11 67.29 -6.53 6.83
C ALA A 11 66.07 -5.77 7.32
N GLY A 12 65.64 -4.76 6.54
CA GLY A 12 64.38 -4.04 6.76
C GLY A 12 63.17 -4.92 6.39
N THR A 13 62.46 -5.43 7.36
CA THR A 13 61.15 -6.09 7.18
C THR A 13 60.09 -5.05 6.89
N LEU A 14 59.66 -4.88 5.63
CA LEU A 14 58.41 -4.15 5.29
C LEU A 14 57.23 -4.95 5.81
N ALA A 15 56.65 -4.54 6.93
CA ALA A 15 55.35 -5.01 7.36
C ALA A 15 54.29 -4.36 6.47
N MET A 16 53.76 -5.10 5.49
CA MET A 16 52.53 -4.72 4.77
C MET A 16 51.37 -4.84 5.76
N THR A 17 50.94 -3.70 6.30
CA THR A 17 49.64 -3.60 6.99
C THR A 17 48.55 -3.77 5.94
N ALA A 18 47.97 -4.97 5.82
CA ALA A 18 46.71 -5.21 5.12
C ALA A 18 45.64 -4.45 5.85
N ALA A 19 45.29 -3.27 5.34
CA ALA A 19 44.07 -2.55 5.80
C ALA A 19 42.89 -3.46 5.45
N THR A 20 42.30 -4.09 6.48
CA THR A 20 41.04 -4.77 6.33
C THR A 20 40.01 -3.71 5.92
N ALA A 21 39.63 -3.69 4.65
CA ALA A 21 38.54 -2.86 4.15
C ALA A 21 37.28 -3.24 4.93
N GLN A 22 36.93 -2.44 5.95
CA GLN A 22 35.69 -2.64 6.70
C GLN A 22 34.54 -2.47 5.72
N ALA A 23 33.74 -3.51 5.54
CA ALA A 23 32.59 -3.44 4.64
C ALA A 23 31.68 -2.27 5.07
N ALA A 24 31.30 -1.44 4.12
CA ALA A 24 30.37 -0.34 4.38
C ALA A 24 29.07 -0.88 5.01
N PRO A 25 28.47 -0.17 5.97
CA PRO A 25 27.25 -0.64 6.63
C PRO A 25 26.13 -0.87 5.61
N PRO A 26 25.23 -1.85 5.83
CA PRO A 26 24.17 -2.17 4.89
C PRO A 26 23.23 -0.96 4.66
N VAL A 27 22.53 -0.97 3.52
CA VAL A 27 21.35 -0.11 3.30
C VAL A 27 20.18 -0.82 3.92
N LYS A 28 19.51 -0.19 4.88
CA LYS A 28 18.42 -0.81 5.64
C LYS A 28 17.07 -0.24 5.25
N LEU A 29 16.19 -1.12 4.81
CA LEU A 29 14.79 -0.84 4.56
C LEU A 29 14.00 -1.29 5.80
N ALA A 30 13.11 -0.44 6.31
CA ALA A 30 12.22 -0.79 7.40
C ALA A 30 10.80 -0.99 6.86
N PHE A 31 10.14 -2.06 7.25
CA PHE A 31 8.76 -2.37 6.89
C PHE A 31 7.93 -2.58 8.15
N ILE A 32 6.92 -1.73 8.33
CA ILE A 32 6.00 -1.76 9.47
C ILE A 32 4.59 -1.93 8.95
N THR A 33 3.94 -3.06 9.27
CA THR A 33 2.60 -3.42 8.82
C THR A 33 1.84 -4.24 9.86
N ASP A 34 0.61 -4.66 9.56
CA ASP A 34 -0.16 -5.63 10.34
C ASP A 34 0.23 -7.05 9.93
N MET A 35 0.99 -7.76 10.76
CA MET A 35 1.44 -9.14 10.49
C MET A 35 0.45 -10.19 10.99
N SER A 36 -0.44 -9.88 11.92
CA SER A 36 -1.24 -10.86 12.68
C SER A 36 -2.73 -10.52 12.81
N GLY A 37 -3.14 -9.28 12.48
CA GLY A 37 -4.51 -8.79 12.63
C GLY A 37 -5.36 -8.90 11.36
N VAL A 38 -6.39 -8.05 11.28
CA VAL A 38 -7.43 -8.07 10.23
C VAL A 38 -6.90 -7.79 8.81
N TYR A 39 -5.69 -7.23 8.70
CA TYR A 39 -5.04 -6.90 7.43
C TYR A 39 -3.85 -7.81 7.10
N SER A 40 -3.58 -8.84 7.91
CA SER A 40 -2.43 -9.73 7.70
C SER A 40 -2.46 -10.46 6.36
N SER A 41 -3.64 -10.83 5.86
CA SER A 41 -3.82 -11.45 4.54
C SER A 41 -3.70 -10.46 3.36
N VAL A 42 -3.83 -9.16 3.66
CA VAL A 42 -3.76 -8.09 2.65
C VAL A 42 -2.32 -7.75 2.32
N ASP A 43 -1.46 -7.75 3.34
CA ASP A 43 -0.07 -7.30 3.27
C ASP A 43 0.82 -8.25 4.08
N GLY A 44 1.01 -8.02 5.36
CA GLY A 44 1.63 -8.89 6.34
C GLY A 44 2.87 -9.65 5.88
N PRO A 45 2.93 -10.98 6.08
CA PRO A 45 4.03 -11.81 5.62
C PRO A 45 4.22 -11.77 4.10
N GLY A 46 3.15 -11.56 3.32
CA GLY A 46 3.22 -11.42 1.87
C GLY A 46 3.95 -10.15 1.43
N GLY A 47 3.78 -9.03 2.16
CA GLY A 47 4.55 -7.81 1.93
C GLY A 47 6.05 -8.03 2.17
N VAL A 48 6.41 -8.78 3.24
CA VAL A 48 7.80 -9.17 3.49
C VAL A 48 8.37 -9.99 2.33
N ALA A 49 7.62 -10.97 1.82
CA ALA A 49 8.02 -11.77 0.67
C ALA A 49 8.22 -10.89 -0.58
N ALA A 50 7.27 -10.01 -0.87
CA ALA A 50 7.34 -9.10 -2.02
C ALA A 50 8.56 -8.15 -1.96
N ILE A 51 8.85 -7.57 -0.80
CA ILE A 51 10.04 -6.72 -0.60
C ILE A 51 11.32 -7.53 -0.78
N ASN A 52 11.40 -8.75 -0.23
CA ASN A 52 12.57 -9.62 -0.40
C ASN A 52 12.74 -10.03 -1.87
N MET A 53 11.66 -10.32 -2.61
CA MET A 53 11.72 -10.54 -4.05
C MET A 53 12.31 -9.33 -4.79
N ALA A 54 11.91 -8.09 -4.42
CA ALA A 54 12.46 -6.87 -5.00
C ALA A 54 13.95 -6.70 -4.69
N ILE A 55 14.37 -6.94 -3.44
CA ILE A 55 15.78 -6.91 -3.03
C ILE A 55 16.59 -7.91 -3.84
N HIS A 56 16.10 -9.14 -3.98
CA HIS A 56 16.74 -10.20 -4.77
C HIS A 56 16.88 -9.79 -6.24
N ASP A 57 15.78 -9.34 -6.86
CA ASP A 57 15.74 -8.97 -8.28
C ASP A 57 16.60 -7.72 -8.58
N PHE A 58 16.79 -6.85 -7.58
CA PHE A 58 17.72 -5.72 -7.67
C PHE A 58 19.21 -6.15 -7.57
N GLY A 59 19.48 -7.40 -7.15
CA GLY A 59 20.81 -7.97 -7.01
C GLY A 59 21.36 -7.94 -5.57
N GLY A 60 20.53 -7.71 -4.56
CA GLY A 60 20.89 -7.79 -3.13
C GLY A 60 21.79 -6.68 -2.60
N LYS A 61 22.23 -5.74 -3.48
CA LYS A 61 23.15 -4.63 -3.13
C LYS A 61 22.80 -3.36 -3.88
N VAL A 62 23.02 -2.22 -3.22
CA VAL A 62 22.98 -0.90 -3.84
C VAL A 62 24.16 -0.07 -3.34
N LEU A 63 24.80 0.73 -4.20
CA LEU A 63 26.04 1.48 -3.90
C LEU A 63 27.16 0.59 -3.31
N GLY A 64 27.25 -0.68 -3.73
CA GLY A 64 28.22 -1.65 -3.20
C GLY A 64 27.89 -2.18 -1.79
N ARG A 65 26.82 -1.71 -1.14
CA ARG A 65 26.37 -2.09 0.21
C ARG A 65 25.28 -3.16 0.10
N LYS A 66 25.29 -4.15 1.03
CA LYS A 66 24.19 -5.11 1.15
C LYS A 66 22.88 -4.39 1.49
N ILE A 67 21.77 -4.89 0.99
CA ILE A 67 20.41 -4.42 1.38
C ILE A 67 19.89 -5.35 2.45
N GLU A 68 19.36 -4.79 3.55
CA GLU A 68 18.75 -5.51 4.67
C GLU A 68 17.33 -5.00 4.90
N LEU A 69 16.42 -5.93 5.21
CA LEU A 69 15.04 -5.63 5.57
C LEU A 69 14.84 -5.81 7.07
N LEU A 70 14.33 -4.77 7.72
CA LEU A 70 13.83 -4.78 9.10
C LEU A 70 12.31 -4.85 9.05
N THR A 71 11.68 -5.69 9.87
CA THR A 71 10.22 -5.86 9.85
C THR A 71 9.64 -5.70 11.24
N PHE A 72 8.37 -5.23 11.32
CA PHE A 72 7.68 -5.10 12.59
C PHE A 72 6.16 -5.19 12.42
N ASP A 73 5.51 -5.89 13.36
CA ASP A 73 4.05 -5.97 13.49
C ASP A 73 3.53 -4.84 14.39
N HIS A 74 2.83 -3.88 13.83
CA HIS A 74 2.25 -2.78 14.59
C HIS A 74 0.91 -3.13 15.26
N GLN A 75 0.34 -4.31 14.99
CA GLN A 75 -0.92 -4.77 15.59
C GLN A 75 -2.07 -3.75 15.50
N ASN A 76 -2.08 -2.96 14.44
CA ASN A 76 -3.01 -1.82 14.23
C ASN A 76 -2.98 -0.72 15.32
N LYS A 77 -1.84 -0.59 16.05
CA LYS A 77 -1.65 0.41 17.11
C LYS A 77 -0.73 1.53 16.63
N ALA A 78 -1.25 2.74 16.58
CA ALA A 78 -0.57 3.92 16.05
C ALA A 78 0.68 4.32 16.86
N ASP A 79 0.59 4.25 18.18
CA ASP A 79 1.67 4.53 19.12
C ASP A 79 2.82 3.52 18.99
N LEU A 80 2.50 2.24 18.85
CA LEU A 80 3.46 1.17 18.66
C LEU A 80 4.21 1.34 17.32
N ALA A 81 3.48 1.68 16.24
CA ALA A 81 4.08 1.94 14.93
C ALA A 81 5.04 3.15 14.96
N ALA A 82 4.62 4.26 15.55
CA ALA A 82 5.46 5.46 15.66
C ALA A 82 6.72 5.23 16.52
N ALA A 83 6.58 4.52 17.66
CA ALA A 83 7.71 4.17 18.53
C ALA A 83 8.73 3.31 17.80
N LYS A 84 8.27 2.28 17.05
CA LYS A 84 9.16 1.39 16.29
C LYS A 84 9.80 2.11 15.08
N ALA A 85 9.08 2.96 14.38
CA ALA A 85 9.67 3.79 13.32
C ALA A 85 10.80 4.66 13.85
N LYS A 86 10.60 5.27 15.04
CA LYS A 86 11.65 6.07 15.72
C LYS A 86 12.87 5.20 16.07
N GLU A 87 12.66 4.01 16.61
CA GLU A 87 13.72 3.06 16.96
C GLU A 87 14.52 2.64 15.72
N PHE A 88 13.83 2.26 14.63
CA PHE A 88 14.47 1.90 13.38
C PHE A 88 15.36 3.01 12.81
N PHE A 89 14.95 4.26 12.90
CA PHE A 89 15.77 5.38 12.44
C PHE A 89 16.90 5.74 13.39
N SER A 90 16.65 5.75 14.71
CA SER A 90 17.61 6.27 15.69
C SER A 90 18.64 5.24 16.16
N GLN A 91 18.28 3.95 16.19
CA GLN A 91 19.12 2.88 16.75
C GLN A 91 19.58 1.92 15.66
N ASP A 92 18.68 1.49 14.77
CA ASP A 92 18.99 0.50 13.76
C ASP A 92 19.54 1.12 12.48
N GLY A 93 19.42 2.43 12.28
CA GLY A 93 19.97 3.15 11.14
C GLY A 93 19.25 2.84 9.82
N ALA A 94 17.92 2.71 9.85
CA ALA A 94 17.12 2.54 8.65
C ALA A 94 17.25 3.75 7.70
N ASP A 95 17.41 3.48 6.42
CA ASP A 95 17.55 4.50 5.37
C ASP A 95 16.19 4.94 4.80
N MET A 96 15.16 4.09 4.93
CA MET A 96 13.81 4.33 4.45
C MET A 96 12.80 3.52 5.28
N LEU A 97 11.53 3.97 5.28
CA LEU A 97 10.41 3.28 5.90
C LEU A 97 9.33 2.99 4.86
N ILE A 98 8.81 1.76 4.83
CA ILE A 98 7.61 1.36 4.11
C ILE A 98 6.49 1.19 5.13
N ALA A 99 5.36 1.87 4.92
CA ALA A 99 4.13 1.63 5.65
C ALA A 99 3.25 0.66 4.85
N GLY A 100 2.99 -0.49 5.42
CA GLY A 100 1.98 -1.40 4.93
C GLY A 100 0.56 -0.89 5.23
N THR A 101 -0.29 -1.78 5.73
CA THR A 101 -1.69 -1.44 6.03
C THR A 101 -1.85 -0.51 7.24
N ASN A 102 -3.05 0.04 7.37
CA ASN A 102 -3.58 0.91 8.42
C ASN A 102 -3.17 2.39 8.33
N SER A 103 -4.14 3.24 8.00
CA SER A 103 -3.89 4.69 7.85
C SER A 103 -3.61 5.42 9.16
N ALA A 104 -4.10 4.93 10.30
CA ALA A 104 -3.80 5.56 11.59
C ALA A 104 -2.34 5.34 11.98
N THR A 105 -1.78 4.16 11.69
CA THR A 105 -0.36 3.87 11.91
C THR A 105 0.52 4.65 10.95
N ALA A 106 0.14 4.76 9.67
CA ALA A 106 0.87 5.56 8.69
C ALA A 106 0.92 7.05 9.10
N LEU A 107 -0.21 7.65 9.47
CA LEU A 107 -0.28 9.03 9.96
C LEU A 107 0.55 9.28 11.24
N ALA A 108 0.71 8.26 12.09
CA ALA A 108 1.56 8.36 13.27
C ALA A 108 3.06 8.22 12.96
N MET A 109 3.42 7.44 11.93
CA MET A 109 4.81 7.26 11.47
C MET A 109 5.31 8.43 10.61
N GLU A 110 4.43 9.11 9.89
CA GLU A 110 4.76 10.19 8.97
C GLU A 110 5.59 11.34 9.61
N PRO A 111 5.16 11.95 10.74
CA PRO A 111 5.96 12.98 11.41
C PRO A 111 7.33 12.46 11.90
N VAL A 112 7.42 11.16 12.23
CA VAL A 112 8.69 10.54 12.62
C VAL A 112 9.63 10.49 11.41
N ALA A 113 9.19 9.97 10.27
CA ALA A 113 9.99 9.91 9.05
C ALA A 113 10.44 11.31 8.60
N ASN A 114 9.56 12.31 8.68
CA ASN A 114 9.86 13.70 8.37
C ASN A 114 10.93 14.29 9.30
N ALA A 115 10.85 14.03 10.62
CA ALA A 115 11.84 14.51 11.59
C ALA A 115 13.23 13.93 11.34
N TYR A 116 13.32 12.66 10.92
CA TYR A 116 14.57 12.00 10.57
C TYR A 116 15.01 12.25 9.11
N LYS A 117 14.20 12.97 8.31
CA LYS A 117 14.45 13.25 6.89
C LYS A 117 14.69 11.95 6.09
N ARG A 118 13.87 10.96 6.33
CA ARG A 118 13.94 9.65 5.66
C ARG A 118 12.75 9.44 4.75
N PRO A 119 12.96 8.90 3.54
CA PRO A 119 11.86 8.53 2.66
C PRO A 119 10.87 7.60 3.36
N PHE A 120 9.60 7.90 3.22
CA PHE A 120 8.49 7.16 3.79
C PHE A 120 7.52 6.80 2.67
N MET A 121 7.53 5.54 2.24
CA MET A 121 6.65 5.04 1.18
C MET A 121 5.43 4.36 1.81
N VAL A 122 4.27 4.96 1.61
CA VAL A 122 2.99 4.47 2.10
C VAL A 122 2.33 3.64 1.01
N VAL A 123 2.29 2.33 1.18
CA VAL A 123 1.80 1.39 0.16
C VAL A 123 0.41 0.88 0.49
N GLY A 124 0.20 0.35 1.69
CA GLY A 124 -1.04 -0.30 2.09
C GLY A 124 -2.03 0.59 2.84
N ALA A 125 -1.62 1.77 3.31
CA ALA A 125 -2.49 2.73 3.98
C ALA A 125 -3.08 3.72 2.95
N GLY A 126 -4.42 3.86 2.90
CA GLY A 126 -5.10 4.53 1.78
C GLY A 126 -5.75 5.88 2.10
N ALA A 127 -5.76 6.40 3.34
CA ALA A 127 -6.43 7.66 3.65
C ALA A 127 -5.84 8.84 2.85
N SER A 128 -6.66 9.52 2.05
CA SER A 128 -6.25 10.66 1.21
C SER A 128 -5.65 11.83 2.00
N THR A 129 -5.93 11.88 3.31
CA THR A 129 -5.39 12.89 4.23
C THR A 129 -3.87 12.81 4.41
N ILE A 130 -3.23 11.65 4.18
CA ILE A 130 -1.77 11.46 4.25
C ILE A 130 -1.05 12.40 3.27
N VAL A 131 -1.52 12.51 2.04
CA VAL A 131 -0.99 13.45 1.03
C VAL A 131 -1.80 14.74 0.93
N GLY A 132 -2.60 15.02 1.97
CA GLY A 132 -3.44 16.19 2.12
C GLY A 132 -2.77 17.30 2.95
N LYS A 133 -3.53 17.90 3.86
CA LYS A 133 -3.06 19.04 4.67
C LYS A 133 -1.82 18.76 5.52
N GLN A 134 -1.56 17.51 5.85
CA GLN A 134 -0.42 17.08 6.68
C GLN A 134 0.75 16.53 5.87
N CYS A 135 0.67 16.57 4.55
CA CYS A 135 1.73 16.06 3.67
C CYS A 135 3.13 16.55 4.08
N THR A 136 4.13 15.69 3.92
CA THR A 136 5.53 16.00 4.20
C THR A 136 6.40 15.80 2.96
N PRO A 137 7.57 16.47 2.86
CA PRO A 137 8.44 16.32 1.71
C PRO A 137 9.16 14.95 1.64
N TYR A 138 8.92 14.08 2.61
CA TYR A 138 9.52 12.75 2.70
C TYR A 138 8.50 11.61 2.57
N THR A 139 7.22 11.93 2.40
CA THR A 139 6.13 10.95 2.32
C THR A 139 5.64 10.79 0.89
N ASP A 140 5.65 9.55 0.39
CA ASP A 140 5.08 9.15 -0.90
C ASP A 140 3.96 8.14 -0.69
N MET A 141 2.74 8.45 -1.16
CA MET A 141 1.60 7.54 -1.18
C MET A 141 1.58 6.79 -2.50
N TYR A 142 1.86 5.47 -2.48
CA TYR A 142 2.34 4.76 -3.65
C TYR A 142 1.26 4.03 -4.45
N ALA A 143 0.44 3.20 -3.81
CA ALA A 143 -0.42 2.27 -4.55
C ALA A 143 -1.82 2.81 -4.84
N TYR A 144 -2.45 3.50 -3.92
CA TYR A 144 -3.83 3.97 -4.03
C TYR A 144 -4.17 4.99 -2.94
N ASN A 145 -5.35 5.62 -3.05
CA ASN A 145 -5.95 6.36 -1.95
C ASN A 145 -7.48 6.29 -1.97
N THR A 146 -8.11 6.79 -0.89
CA THR A 146 -9.57 6.79 -0.74
C THR A 146 -10.29 7.62 -1.79
N THR A 147 -9.68 8.69 -2.31
CA THR A 147 -10.23 9.48 -3.40
C THR A 147 -10.36 8.65 -4.69
N ALA A 148 -9.29 7.91 -5.07
CA ALA A 148 -9.33 7.09 -6.27
C ALA A 148 -10.34 5.93 -6.16
N LEU A 149 -10.45 5.30 -4.98
CA LEU A 149 -11.46 4.28 -4.71
C LEU A 149 -12.89 4.83 -4.86
N ALA A 150 -13.15 5.99 -4.27
CA ALA A 150 -14.44 6.66 -4.32
C ALA A 150 -14.83 7.05 -5.75
N ARG A 151 -13.90 7.64 -6.51
CA ARG A 151 -14.13 8.10 -7.88
C ARG A 151 -14.37 6.94 -8.84
N GLY A 152 -13.74 5.79 -8.65
CA GLY A 152 -14.00 4.60 -9.45
C GLY A 152 -15.32 3.92 -9.08
N THR A 153 -15.40 3.32 -7.90
CA THR A 153 -16.55 2.52 -7.47
C THR A 153 -17.78 3.36 -7.19
N GLY A 154 -17.64 4.47 -6.48
CA GLY A 154 -18.77 5.34 -6.10
C GLY A 154 -19.49 5.88 -7.33
N LYS A 155 -18.74 6.48 -8.27
CA LYS A 155 -19.30 7.00 -9.53
C LYS A 155 -19.98 5.89 -10.34
N ALA A 156 -19.32 4.75 -10.52
CA ALA A 156 -19.84 3.64 -11.34
C ALA A 156 -21.21 3.14 -10.81
N ILE A 157 -21.40 3.07 -9.50
CA ILE A 157 -22.65 2.62 -8.89
C ILE A 157 -23.74 3.69 -9.01
N VAL A 158 -23.41 4.98 -8.84
CA VAL A 158 -24.37 6.09 -9.03
C VAL A 158 -24.85 6.14 -10.48
N ASP A 159 -23.96 5.99 -11.46
CA ASP A 159 -24.28 5.97 -12.88
C ASP A 159 -25.20 4.78 -13.25
N LYS A 160 -25.10 3.66 -12.53
CA LYS A 160 -25.97 2.47 -12.66
C LYS A 160 -27.26 2.57 -11.82
N GLY A 161 -27.64 3.77 -11.36
CA GLY A 161 -28.93 4.06 -10.71
C GLY A 161 -28.92 3.86 -9.19
N GLY A 162 -27.78 3.59 -8.55
CA GLY A 162 -27.65 3.56 -7.10
C GLY A 162 -27.60 4.98 -6.53
N LYS A 163 -28.76 5.61 -6.31
CA LYS A 163 -28.86 7.05 -5.97
C LYS A 163 -28.90 7.35 -4.48
N THR A 164 -29.34 6.42 -3.64
CA THR A 164 -29.40 6.65 -2.19
C THR A 164 -28.45 5.70 -1.47
N TRP A 165 -27.61 6.25 -0.61
CA TRP A 165 -26.52 5.52 0.05
C TRP A 165 -26.63 5.57 1.57
N TYR A 166 -26.25 4.50 2.21
CA TYR A 166 -25.96 4.44 3.64
C TYR A 166 -24.58 3.81 3.83
N PHE A 167 -23.75 4.35 4.71
CA PHE A 167 -22.41 3.83 4.90
C PHE A 167 -22.26 2.97 6.15
N LEU A 168 -21.56 1.85 6.02
CA LEU A 168 -20.98 1.08 7.13
C LEU A 168 -19.48 1.34 7.14
N THR A 169 -19.04 2.08 8.14
CA THR A 169 -17.71 2.70 8.17
C THR A 169 -16.88 2.14 9.31
N ALA A 170 -15.66 1.72 9.04
CA ALA A 170 -14.68 1.38 10.07
C ALA A 170 -14.28 2.63 10.85
N ASP A 171 -14.42 2.59 12.20
CA ASP A 171 -14.28 3.76 13.07
C ASP A 171 -12.81 4.14 13.32
N TYR A 172 -12.07 4.44 12.23
CA TYR A 172 -10.71 4.96 12.30
C TYR A 172 -10.37 5.78 11.03
N ALA A 173 -9.13 6.30 10.94
CA ALA A 173 -8.73 7.27 9.91
C ALA A 173 -9.07 6.85 8.47
N PHE A 174 -8.84 5.58 8.10
CA PHE A 174 -9.13 5.08 6.76
C PHE A 174 -10.63 5.08 6.46
N GLY A 175 -11.44 4.46 7.34
CA GLY A 175 -12.88 4.35 7.09
C GLY A 175 -13.53 5.73 6.95
N LYS A 176 -13.20 6.66 7.85
CA LYS A 176 -13.70 8.04 7.80
C LYS A 176 -13.27 8.81 6.55
N SER A 177 -12.01 8.60 6.10
CA SER A 177 -11.53 9.19 4.84
C SER A 177 -12.28 8.63 3.64
N LEU A 178 -12.47 7.29 3.59
CA LEU A 178 -13.14 6.63 2.48
C LEU A 178 -14.62 7.00 2.40
N GLU A 179 -15.31 7.02 3.54
CA GLU A 179 -16.71 7.49 3.64
C GLU A 179 -16.84 8.93 3.13
N SER A 180 -16.00 9.84 3.65
CA SER A 180 -16.02 11.26 3.26
C SER A 180 -15.78 11.45 1.77
N ASP A 181 -14.79 10.77 1.21
CA ASP A 181 -14.46 10.88 -0.22
C ASP A 181 -15.57 10.25 -1.07
N ALA A 182 -16.13 9.10 -0.66
CA ALA A 182 -17.24 8.46 -1.36
C ALA A 182 -18.52 9.29 -1.30
N ALA A 183 -18.86 9.89 -0.15
CA ALA A 183 -20.01 10.77 0.00
C ALA A 183 -19.94 11.96 -0.97
N LYS A 184 -18.78 12.63 -1.07
CA LYS A 184 -18.57 13.74 -2.02
C LYS A 184 -18.81 13.30 -3.46
N VAL A 185 -18.26 12.13 -3.85
CA VAL A 185 -18.43 11.60 -5.21
C VAL A 185 -19.89 11.24 -5.49
N VAL A 186 -20.58 10.60 -4.54
CA VAL A 186 -21.99 10.24 -4.65
C VAL A 186 -22.83 11.50 -4.86
N GLU A 187 -22.66 12.53 -4.03
CA GLU A 187 -23.43 13.77 -4.09
C GLU A 187 -23.13 14.57 -5.37
N ALA A 188 -21.84 14.66 -5.77
CA ALA A 188 -21.42 15.34 -7.00
C ALA A 188 -22.00 14.68 -8.27
N ASN A 189 -22.39 13.38 -8.20
CA ASN A 189 -23.00 12.66 -9.32
C ASN A 189 -24.53 12.48 -9.16
N GLY A 190 -25.18 13.31 -8.33
CA GLY A 190 -26.63 13.36 -8.16
C GLY A 190 -27.19 12.23 -7.29
N GLY A 191 -26.37 11.59 -6.46
CA GLY A 191 -26.82 10.71 -5.40
C GLY A 191 -27.06 11.46 -4.09
N LYS A 192 -27.53 10.74 -3.06
CA LYS A 192 -27.81 11.27 -1.73
C LYS A 192 -27.34 10.27 -0.67
N VAL A 193 -26.62 10.75 0.34
CA VAL A 193 -26.29 9.99 1.54
C VAL A 193 -27.40 10.14 2.55
N LEU A 194 -27.98 9.00 3.00
CA LEU A 194 -29.07 8.97 3.98
C LEU A 194 -28.57 8.83 5.42
N GLY A 195 -27.32 8.40 5.60
CA GLY A 195 -26.70 8.26 6.90
C GLY A 195 -25.51 7.30 6.87
N GLN A 196 -24.95 7.08 8.04
CA GLN A 196 -23.82 6.20 8.27
C GLN A 196 -23.87 5.59 9.66
N VAL A 197 -23.12 4.50 9.83
CA VAL A 197 -22.86 3.86 11.11
C VAL A 197 -21.40 3.48 11.22
N TYR A 198 -20.82 3.61 12.41
CA TYR A 198 -19.41 3.32 12.66
C TYR A 198 -19.27 2.02 13.42
N ALA A 199 -18.45 1.10 12.89
CA ALA A 199 -18.08 -0.15 13.53
C ALA A 199 -16.62 -0.10 13.98
N PRO A 200 -16.27 -0.52 15.19
CA PRO A 200 -14.87 -0.64 15.61
C PRO A 200 -14.06 -1.52 14.65
N LEU A 201 -12.79 -1.20 14.48
CA LEU A 201 -11.87 -2.04 13.71
C LEU A 201 -11.77 -3.45 14.32
N ALA A 202 -11.69 -4.47 13.48
CA ALA A 202 -11.67 -5.88 13.86
C ALA A 202 -12.98 -6.36 14.51
N SER A 203 -14.11 -5.83 14.10
CA SER A 203 -15.44 -6.31 14.53
C SER A 203 -15.72 -7.69 13.96
N SER A 204 -16.23 -8.59 14.81
CA SER A 204 -16.69 -9.93 14.39
C SER A 204 -18.19 -9.98 14.08
N ASP A 205 -18.97 -9.08 14.67
CA ASP A 205 -20.42 -9.00 14.54
C ASP A 205 -20.85 -7.65 13.97
N PHE A 206 -21.48 -7.70 12.79
CA PHE A 206 -22.01 -6.54 12.08
C PHE A 206 -23.55 -6.47 12.10
N SER A 207 -24.23 -7.37 12.79
CA SER A 207 -25.69 -7.51 12.74
C SER A 207 -26.43 -6.22 13.06
N SER A 208 -26.09 -5.55 14.16
CA SER A 208 -26.74 -4.30 14.57
C SER A 208 -26.49 -3.14 13.58
N TYR A 209 -25.31 -3.06 13.00
CA TYR A 209 -24.96 -2.05 11.99
C TYR A 209 -25.71 -2.29 10.67
N LEU A 210 -25.82 -3.56 10.26
CA LEU A 210 -26.56 -3.97 9.06
C LEU A 210 -28.06 -3.73 9.18
N LEU A 211 -28.64 -3.96 10.36
CA LEU A 211 -30.06 -3.64 10.64
C LEU A 211 -30.32 -2.13 10.55
N GLN A 212 -29.42 -1.29 11.05
CA GLN A 212 -29.53 0.16 10.90
C GLN A 212 -29.45 0.57 9.43
N ALA A 213 -28.53 -0.01 8.66
CA ALA A 213 -28.45 0.23 7.23
C ALA A 213 -29.74 -0.16 6.50
N GLN A 214 -30.31 -1.32 6.82
CA GLN A 214 -31.56 -1.78 6.23
C GLN A 214 -32.74 -0.85 6.58
N ALA A 215 -32.82 -0.37 7.82
CA ALA A 215 -33.84 0.55 8.28
C ALA A 215 -33.81 1.91 7.55
N SER A 216 -32.65 2.31 7.02
CA SER A 216 -32.49 3.54 6.23
C SER A 216 -33.22 3.51 4.88
N LYS A 217 -33.55 2.31 4.36
CA LYS A 217 -34.13 2.08 3.04
C LYS A 217 -33.29 2.64 1.89
N ALA A 218 -31.99 2.80 2.10
CA ALA A 218 -31.07 3.20 1.04
C ALA A 218 -30.95 2.10 -0.04
N GLN A 219 -30.72 2.51 -1.27
CA GLN A 219 -30.51 1.58 -2.41
C GLN A 219 -29.15 0.89 -2.33
N VAL A 220 -28.15 1.56 -1.72
CA VAL A 220 -26.76 1.11 -1.68
C VAL A 220 -26.23 1.14 -0.26
N LEU A 221 -25.63 0.04 0.16
CA LEU A 221 -24.78 -0.03 1.34
C LEU A 221 -23.32 0.16 0.93
N GLY A 222 -22.76 1.33 1.21
CA GLY A 222 -21.36 1.65 1.00
C GLY A 222 -20.52 1.08 2.13
N LEU A 223 -19.65 0.12 1.82
CA LEU A 223 -18.75 -0.50 2.78
C LEU A 223 -17.43 0.29 2.81
N ALA A 224 -17.33 1.23 3.77
CA ALA A 224 -16.12 2.01 4.02
C ALA A 224 -15.24 1.31 5.07
N ASN A 225 -14.95 0.03 4.81
CA ASN A 225 -14.09 -0.86 5.57
C ASN A 225 -13.24 -1.70 4.60
N ALA A 226 -12.41 -2.64 5.10
CA ALA A 226 -11.51 -3.44 4.28
C ALA A 226 -11.07 -4.73 5.00
N GLY A 227 -10.47 -5.68 4.28
CA GLY A 227 -9.91 -6.91 4.84
C GLY A 227 -10.95 -7.71 5.60
N GLY A 228 -10.59 -8.23 6.78
CA GLY A 228 -11.48 -9.06 7.59
C GLY A 228 -12.84 -8.43 7.90
N ASP A 229 -12.89 -7.10 8.14
CA ASP A 229 -14.14 -6.38 8.40
C ASP A 229 -15.04 -6.34 7.15
N ALA A 230 -14.47 -6.14 5.97
CA ALA A 230 -15.22 -6.20 4.70
C ALA A 230 -15.75 -7.61 4.42
N VAL A 231 -14.91 -8.62 4.61
CA VAL A 231 -15.30 -10.04 4.47
C VAL A 231 -16.48 -10.37 5.38
N ASN A 232 -16.38 -10.03 6.68
CA ASN A 232 -17.42 -10.32 7.66
C ASN A 232 -18.73 -9.56 7.38
N SER A 233 -18.63 -8.26 7.07
CA SER A 233 -19.81 -7.44 6.76
C SER A 233 -20.55 -7.94 5.50
N ILE A 234 -19.85 -8.34 4.44
CA ILE A 234 -20.45 -8.89 3.22
C ILE A 234 -21.12 -10.24 3.49
N LYS A 235 -20.42 -11.15 4.19
CA LYS A 235 -20.99 -12.46 4.54
C LYS A 235 -22.26 -12.32 5.36
N GLN A 236 -22.23 -11.48 6.40
CA GLN A 236 -23.39 -11.23 7.25
C GLN A 236 -24.52 -10.49 6.53
N ALA A 237 -24.22 -9.51 5.68
CA ALA A 237 -25.21 -8.84 4.83
C ALA A 237 -25.96 -9.84 3.92
N THR A 238 -25.24 -10.82 3.39
CA THR A 238 -25.82 -11.91 2.57
C THR A 238 -26.69 -12.83 3.42
N GLN A 239 -26.20 -13.26 4.59
CA GLN A 239 -26.94 -14.13 5.53
C GLN A 239 -28.24 -13.50 6.04
N PHE A 240 -28.22 -12.20 6.33
CA PHE A 240 -29.41 -11.45 6.78
C PHE A 240 -30.32 -11.00 5.64
N GLY A 241 -29.98 -11.32 4.39
CA GLY A 241 -30.79 -10.99 3.22
C GLY A 241 -30.80 -9.51 2.85
N ILE A 242 -29.86 -8.71 3.36
CA ILE A 242 -29.68 -7.28 3.05
C ILE A 242 -29.51 -7.10 1.55
N THR A 243 -28.75 -8.01 0.90
CA THR A 243 -28.48 -8.00 -0.55
C THR A 243 -29.74 -8.17 -1.44
N LYS A 244 -30.88 -8.56 -0.86
CA LYS A 244 -32.18 -8.61 -1.58
C LYS A 244 -32.80 -7.23 -1.77
N THR A 245 -32.45 -6.27 -0.93
CA THR A 245 -33.07 -4.93 -0.90
C THR A 245 -32.06 -3.80 -1.13
N MET A 246 -30.78 -4.04 -0.87
CA MET A 246 -29.71 -3.05 -1.04
C MET A 246 -28.59 -3.66 -1.90
N LYS A 247 -28.00 -2.84 -2.78
CA LYS A 247 -26.76 -3.18 -3.48
C LYS A 247 -25.57 -2.95 -2.53
N LEU A 248 -24.62 -3.87 -2.52
CA LEU A 248 -23.36 -3.64 -1.80
C LEU A 248 -22.36 -2.90 -2.69
N ALA A 249 -21.71 -1.89 -2.15
CA ALA A 249 -20.59 -1.19 -2.74
C ALA A 249 -19.33 -1.50 -1.92
N GLY A 250 -18.53 -2.45 -2.35
CA GLY A 250 -17.24 -2.77 -1.74
C GLY A 250 -16.23 -1.71 -2.15
N LEU A 251 -16.10 -0.63 -1.36
CA LEU A 251 -15.25 0.50 -1.73
C LEU A 251 -13.76 0.14 -1.73
N LEU A 252 -13.34 -0.79 -0.86
CA LEU A 252 -12.01 -1.41 -0.92
C LEU A 252 -12.12 -2.91 -0.66
N LEU A 253 -11.80 -3.71 -1.66
CA LEU A 253 -11.74 -5.16 -1.58
C LEU A 253 -10.46 -5.67 -2.26
N PHE A 254 -9.88 -6.67 -1.67
CA PHE A 254 -8.68 -7.34 -2.18
C PHE A 254 -9.03 -8.68 -2.82
N VAL A 255 -8.15 -9.20 -3.65
CA VAL A 255 -8.34 -10.51 -4.29
C VAL A 255 -8.49 -11.61 -3.22
N THR A 256 -7.77 -11.51 -2.11
CA THR A 256 -7.85 -12.40 -0.95
C THR A 256 -9.19 -12.31 -0.22
N ASP A 257 -9.80 -11.12 -0.17
CA ASP A 257 -11.12 -10.92 0.42
C ASP A 257 -12.19 -11.64 -0.42
N ILE A 258 -12.17 -11.44 -1.73
CA ILE A 258 -13.11 -12.09 -2.64
C ILE A 258 -12.95 -13.60 -2.61
N HIS A 259 -11.72 -14.10 -2.57
CA HIS A 259 -11.44 -15.52 -2.40
C HIS A 259 -12.07 -16.07 -1.11
N SER A 260 -11.90 -15.35 0.02
CA SER A 260 -12.47 -15.71 1.32
C SER A 260 -14.00 -15.62 1.38
N ILE A 261 -14.61 -14.62 0.72
CA ILE A 261 -16.06 -14.45 0.64
C ILE A 261 -16.66 -15.56 -0.22
N GLY A 262 -15.98 -15.92 -1.30
CA GLY A 262 -16.45 -16.86 -2.33
C GLY A 262 -17.31 -16.17 -3.39
N LEU A 263 -17.14 -16.60 -4.65
CA LEU A 263 -17.85 -16.03 -5.80
C LEU A 263 -19.38 -16.03 -5.65
N PRO A 264 -20.04 -17.06 -5.08
CA PRO A 264 -21.51 -17.03 -4.94
C PRO A 264 -22.05 -15.83 -4.15
N SER A 265 -21.28 -15.35 -3.15
CA SER A 265 -21.67 -14.21 -2.31
C SER A 265 -21.11 -12.86 -2.80
N ALA A 266 -20.02 -12.89 -3.59
CA ALA A 266 -19.34 -11.70 -4.05
C ALA A 266 -19.63 -11.33 -5.51
N GLN A 267 -20.21 -12.23 -6.32
CA GLN A 267 -20.45 -12.04 -7.74
C GLN A 267 -21.19 -10.73 -8.05
N GLY A 268 -20.71 -10.03 -9.07
CA GLY A 268 -21.31 -8.78 -9.52
C GLY A 268 -20.94 -7.55 -8.72
N LEU A 269 -20.23 -7.68 -7.59
CA LEU A 269 -19.68 -6.54 -6.86
C LEU A 269 -18.71 -5.75 -7.75
N TYR A 270 -18.82 -4.43 -7.69
CA TYR A 270 -17.85 -3.53 -8.29
C TYR A 270 -16.83 -3.09 -7.24
N LEU A 271 -15.57 -2.98 -7.65
CA LEU A 271 -14.47 -2.47 -6.84
C LEU A 271 -13.50 -1.69 -7.72
N THR A 272 -12.71 -0.81 -7.12
CA THR A 272 -11.61 -0.11 -7.79
C THR A 272 -10.30 -0.69 -7.28
N THR A 273 -9.42 -1.05 -8.22
CA THR A 273 -8.11 -1.59 -7.91
C THR A 273 -7.01 -0.91 -8.73
N PRO A 274 -5.82 -0.66 -8.16
CA PRO A 274 -4.69 -0.16 -8.93
C PRO A 274 -4.03 -1.25 -9.78
N TRP A 275 -4.23 -2.51 -9.40
CA TRP A 275 -3.53 -3.64 -9.99
C TRP A 275 -4.30 -4.95 -9.79
N TYR A 276 -4.11 -5.89 -10.72
CA TYR A 276 -4.62 -7.25 -10.63
C TYR A 276 -3.57 -8.23 -11.16
N TRP A 277 -3.42 -9.36 -10.49
CA TRP A 277 -2.36 -10.34 -10.75
C TRP A 277 -2.27 -10.81 -12.22
N ASN A 278 -3.36 -10.76 -12.96
CA ASN A 278 -3.46 -11.21 -14.37
C ASN A 278 -3.73 -10.05 -15.34
N GLN A 279 -3.46 -8.81 -14.97
CA GLN A 279 -3.75 -7.64 -15.83
C GLN A 279 -2.79 -7.49 -17.03
N SER A 280 -1.63 -8.13 -16.98
CA SER A 280 -0.62 -8.09 -18.02
C SER A 280 0.30 -9.32 -17.95
N PRO A 281 1.02 -9.68 -19.02
CA PRO A 281 2.00 -10.77 -18.97
C PRO A 281 3.07 -10.58 -17.89
N GLN A 282 3.48 -9.34 -17.62
CA GLN A 282 4.48 -9.02 -16.59
C GLN A 282 3.91 -9.21 -15.18
N ALA A 283 2.67 -8.72 -14.93
CA ALA A 283 1.97 -8.92 -13.67
C ALA A 283 1.75 -10.42 -13.42
N HIS A 284 1.29 -11.16 -14.42
CA HIS A 284 1.08 -12.62 -14.32
C HIS A 284 2.38 -13.35 -13.96
N ALA A 285 3.46 -13.11 -14.71
CA ALA A 285 4.73 -13.79 -14.47
C ALA A 285 5.31 -13.50 -13.08
N TRP A 286 5.16 -12.27 -12.58
CA TRP A 286 5.57 -11.92 -11.22
C TRP A 286 4.70 -12.61 -10.18
N SER A 287 3.39 -12.65 -10.39
CA SER A 287 2.42 -13.27 -9.48
C SER A 287 2.60 -14.77 -9.35
N GLU A 288 2.96 -15.45 -10.44
CA GLU A 288 3.30 -16.89 -10.42
C GLU A 288 4.54 -17.16 -9.55
N ARG A 289 5.54 -16.27 -9.55
CA ARG A 289 6.70 -16.37 -8.66
C ARG A 289 6.30 -16.18 -7.19
N PHE A 290 5.47 -15.18 -6.92
CA PHE A 290 4.95 -14.91 -5.58
C PHE A 290 4.10 -16.09 -5.08
N TYR A 291 3.22 -16.65 -5.92
CA TYR A 291 2.39 -17.79 -5.58
C TYR A 291 3.21 -19.05 -5.22
N LYS A 292 4.33 -19.29 -5.88
CA LYS A 292 5.22 -20.42 -5.54
C LYS A 292 5.79 -20.31 -4.12
N GLU A 293 5.97 -19.11 -3.60
CA GLU A 293 6.49 -18.87 -2.27
C GLU A 293 5.38 -18.83 -1.22
N MET A 294 4.29 -18.12 -1.52
CA MET A 294 3.24 -17.80 -0.55
C MET A 294 2.01 -18.69 -0.62
N HIS A 295 1.83 -19.46 -1.70
CA HIS A 295 0.66 -20.32 -1.98
C HIS A 295 -0.69 -19.57 -2.00
N VAL A 296 -0.65 -18.25 -2.22
CA VAL A 296 -1.80 -17.37 -2.45
C VAL A 296 -1.45 -16.38 -3.55
N MET A 297 -2.44 -15.91 -4.31
CA MET A 297 -2.20 -14.83 -5.26
C MET A 297 -2.00 -13.50 -4.54
N PRO A 298 -1.05 -12.68 -5.03
CA PRO A 298 -0.73 -11.42 -4.38
C PRO A 298 -1.87 -10.41 -4.47
N THR A 299 -2.04 -9.64 -3.42
CA THR A 299 -2.84 -8.43 -3.44
C THR A 299 -2.10 -7.31 -4.17
N PHE A 300 -2.81 -6.25 -4.52
CA PHE A 300 -2.16 -5.07 -5.09
C PHE A 300 -1.24 -4.34 -4.08
N VAL A 301 -1.45 -4.54 -2.76
CA VAL A 301 -0.54 -3.96 -1.74
C VAL A 301 0.81 -4.66 -1.80
N GLN A 302 0.83 -5.97 -1.78
CA GLN A 302 2.06 -6.77 -1.89
C GLN A 302 2.80 -6.52 -3.21
N ALA A 303 2.05 -6.40 -4.32
CA ALA A 303 2.63 -6.00 -5.61
C ALA A 303 3.19 -4.56 -5.57
N GLY A 304 2.51 -3.67 -4.87
CA GLY A 304 2.93 -2.30 -4.60
C GLY A 304 4.22 -2.23 -3.77
N ASP A 305 4.36 -3.08 -2.75
CA ASP A 305 5.57 -3.15 -1.92
C ASP A 305 6.81 -3.55 -2.75
N TYR A 306 6.65 -4.52 -3.65
CA TYR A 306 7.70 -4.87 -4.61
C TYR A 306 8.07 -3.66 -5.49
N SER A 307 7.07 -3.02 -6.11
CA SER A 307 7.29 -1.88 -7.01
C SER A 307 7.90 -0.67 -6.29
N ALA A 308 7.40 -0.33 -5.10
CA ALA A 308 7.92 0.75 -4.25
C ALA A 308 9.38 0.51 -3.85
N THR A 309 9.70 -0.72 -3.42
CA THR A 309 11.07 -1.12 -3.08
C THR A 309 12.01 -0.98 -4.29
N MET A 310 11.62 -1.50 -5.45
CA MET A 310 12.40 -1.37 -6.69
C MET A 310 12.61 0.08 -7.08
N THR A 311 11.58 0.92 -6.96
CA THR A 311 11.61 2.35 -7.28
C THR A 311 12.55 3.10 -6.34
N TYR A 312 12.46 2.85 -5.03
CA TYR A 312 13.38 3.42 -4.04
C TYR A 312 14.84 3.04 -4.33
N LEU A 313 15.12 1.76 -4.55
CA LEU A 313 16.49 1.28 -4.83
C LEU A 313 17.06 1.88 -6.12
N LYS A 314 16.23 2.06 -7.15
CA LYS A 314 16.63 2.79 -8.38
C LYS A 314 16.95 4.26 -8.08
N ALA A 315 16.15 4.93 -7.23
CA ALA A 315 16.39 6.31 -6.82
C ALA A 315 17.68 6.45 -6.01
N VAL A 316 17.94 5.55 -5.06
CA VAL A 316 19.21 5.49 -4.30
C VAL A 316 20.41 5.33 -5.25
N LYS A 317 20.30 4.44 -6.24
CA LYS A 317 21.34 4.23 -7.26
C LYS A 317 21.56 5.50 -8.10
N ALA A 318 20.50 6.18 -8.51
CA ALA A 318 20.58 7.41 -9.30
C ALA A 318 21.15 8.58 -8.48
N ALA A 319 20.74 8.71 -7.20
CA ALA A 319 21.26 9.73 -6.29
C ALA A 319 22.72 9.49 -5.87
N GLY A 320 23.24 8.27 -6.00
CA GLY A 320 24.55 7.89 -5.52
C GLY A 320 24.70 7.91 -3.99
N THR A 321 23.60 7.96 -3.24
CA THR A 321 23.58 8.11 -1.78
C THR A 321 22.26 7.61 -1.21
N THR A 322 22.22 7.37 0.12
CA THR A 322 21.00 7.13 0.90
C THR A 322 20.50 8.39 1.62
N ASP A 323 21.07 9.58 1.33
CA ASP A 323 20.55 10.84 1.86
C ASP A 323 19.09 11.05 1.43
N GLY A 324 18.19 11.17 2.42
CA GLY A 324 16.76 11.18 2.14
C GLY A 324 16.31 12.31 1.21
N ALA A 325 16.84 13.53 1.37
CA ALA A 325 16.45 14.65 0.53
C ALA A 325 16.88 14.45 -0.95
N LYS A 326 18.08 13.89 -1.16
CA LYS A 326 18.57 13.58 -2.52
C LYS A 326 17.80 12.43 -3.16
N VAL A 327 17.46 11.40 -2.37
CA VAL A 327 16.66 10.27 -2.86
C VAL A 327 15.25 10.72 -3.23
N MET A 328 14.58 11.54 -2.39
CA MET A 328 13.27 12.13 -2.71
C MET A 328 13.32 12.97 -3.99
N ALA A 329 14.37 13.78 -4.15
CA ALA A 329 14.55 14.57 -5.37
C ALA A 329 14.69 13.71 -6.65
N GLU A 330 15.29 12.52 -6.55
CA GLU A 330 15.35 11.57 -7.67
C GLU A 330 14.00 10.87 -7.88
N LEU A 331 13.31 10.47 -6.81
CA LEU A 331 11.96 9.86 -6.91
C LEU A 331 10.98 10.76 -7.67
N HIS A 332 10.97 12.06 -7.39
CA HIS A 332 10.09 13.03 -8.10
C HIS A 332 10.44 13.25 -9.59
N LYS A 333 11.63 12.85 -10.05
CA LYS A 333 12.01 12.92 -11.47
C LYS A 333 11.64 11.65 -12.24
N MET A 334 11.41 10.55 -11.53
CA MET A 334 11.25 9.24 -12.16
C MET A 334 9.86 9.06 -12.76
N LYS A 335 9.82 8.31 -13.86
CA LYS A 335 8.61 7.65 -14.36
C LYS A 335 8.74 6.17 -14.05
N VAL A 336 7.74 5.64 -13.35
CA VAL A 336 7.71 4.23 -12.98
C VAL A 336 7.06 3.43 -14.11
N ASN A 337 7.81 2.45 -14.61
CA ASN A 337 7.35 1.47 -15.60
C ASN A 337 7.81 0.10 -15.15
N ASP A 338 6.90 -0.71 -14.65
CA ASP A 338 7.16 -2.06 -14.16
C ASP A 338 5.89 -2.94 -14.24
N MET A 339 5.87 -4.05 -13.52
CA MET A 339 4.73 -4.96 -13.51
C MET A 339 3.50 -4.37 -12.81
N PHE A 340 3.67 -3.34 -11.97
CA PHE A 340 2.59 -2.71 -11.20
C PHE A 340 1.91 -1.60 -11.99
N MET A 341 2.69 -0.67 -12.58
CA MET A 341 2.18 0.49 -13.29
C MET A 341 3.00 0.85 -14.53
N GLN A 342 2.37 1.61 -15.44
CA GLN A 342 3.02 2.19 -16.61
C GLN A 342 2.87 3.72 -16.58
N GLY A 343 4.01 4.43 -16.67
CA GLY A 343 4.04 5.89 -16.68
C GLY A 343 3.73 6.55 -15.34
N GLY A 344 3.76 5.82 -14.23
CA GLY A 344 3.52 6.36 -12.89
C GLY A 344 4.50 7.48 -12.54
N TYR A 345 4.04 8.53 -11.83
CA TYR A 345 4.88 9.65 -11.40
C TYR A 345 4.41 10.22 -10.07
N LEU A 346 5.36 10.75 -9.29
CA LEU A 346 5.05 11.44 -8.06
C LEU A 346 4.60 12.88 -8.34
N ALA A 347 3.41 13.22 -7.86
CA ALA A 347 2.91 14.58 -7.82
C ALA A 347 3.59 15.38 -6.70
N PRO A 348 3.53 16.74 -6.72
CA PRO A 348 4.21 17.58 -5.72
C PRO A 348 3.82 17.31 -4.26
N ASN A 349 2.63 16.74 -4.04
CA ASN A 349 2.16 16.36 -2.69
C ASN A 349 2.59 14.95 -2.24
N GLY A 350 3.45 14.27 -3.01
CA GLY A 350 3.90 12.91 -2.72
C GLY A 350 2.93 11.80 -3.19
N LEU A 351 1.89 12.14 -3.94
CA LEU A 351 0.98 11.13 -4.50
C LEU A 351 1.56 10.51 -5.77
N MET A 352 1.69 9.18 -5.80
CA MET A 352 2.00 8.43 -7.02
C MET A 352 0.76 8.36 -7.91
N VAL A 353 0.77 9.12 -9.00
CA VAL A 353 -0.33 9.15 -9.97
C VAL A 353 -0.09 8.10 -11.04
N HIS A 354 -1.02 7.17 -11.16
CA HIS A 354 -1.01 6.10 -12.17
C HIS A 354 -2.44 5.65 -12.47
N ASP A 355 -2.63 4.83 -13.50
CA ASP A 355 -3.95 4.33 -13.87
C ASP A 355 -4.53 3.41 -12.78
N MET A 356 -5.84 3.50 -12.61
CA MET A 356 -6.65 2.61 -11.79
C MET A 356 -7.60 1.81 -12.68
N TYR A 357 -8.23 0.79 -12.12
CA TYR A 357 -9.18 -0.04 -12.85
C TYR A 357 -10.46 -0.22 -12.07
N LEU A 358 -11.61 -0.01 -12.74
CA LEU A 358 -12.88 -0.54 -12.26
C LEU A 358 -12.92 -2.02 -12.58
N ALA A 359 -13.12 -2.84 -11.58
CA ALA A 359 -13.26 -4.27 -11.71
C ALA A 359 -14.65 -4.73 -11.30
N GLN A 360 -15.09 -5.85 -11.85
CA GLN A 360 -16.31 -6.54 -11.43
C GLN A 360 -15.97 -7.97 -11.05
N VAL A 361 -16.50 -8.43 -9.91
CA VAL A 361 -16.34 -9.79 -9.45
C VAL A 361 -17.13 -10.74 -10.37
N LYS A 362 -16.46 -11.77 -10.86
CA LYS A 362 -17.00 -12.80 -11.74
C LYS A 362 -18.10 -13.63 -11.06
N THR A 363 -18.98 -14.20 -11.85
CA THR A 363 -19.82 -15.31 -11.42
C THR A 363 -19.01 -16.61 -11.35
N PRO A 364 -19.44 -17.63 -10.59
CA PRO A 364 -18.77 -18.94 -10.59
C PRO A 364 -18.61 -19.55 -12.00
N ALA A 365 -19.57 -19.30 -12.90
CA ALA A 365 -19.51 -19.81 -14.28
C ALA A 365 -18.49 -19.09 -15.18
N GLN A 366 -18.12 -17.87 -14.85
CA GLN A 366 -17.14 -17.07 -15.60
C GLN A 366 -15.70 -17.33 -15.14
N SER A 367 -15.51 -17.76 -13.89
CA SER A 367 -14.19 -18.05 -13.33
C SER A 367 -13.60 -19.32 -13.95
N LYS A 368 -12.34 -19.23 -14.41
CA LYS A 368 -11.61 -20.32 -15.06
C LYS A 368 -10.61 -21.02 -14.14
N SER A 369 -10.32 -20.44 -12.98
CA SER A 369 -9.41 -20.98 -11.98
C SER A 369 -9.71 -20.37 -10.61
N GLU A 370 -9.15 -20.96 -9.54
CA GLU A 370 -9.38 -20.55 -8.16
C GLU A 370 -9.22 -19.04 -7.92
N TRP A 371 -8.27 -18.39 -8.58
CA TRP A 371 -7.93 -16.99 -8.39
C TRP A 371 -8.40 -16.08 -9.54
N ASP A 372 -9.11 -16.62 -10.54
CA ASP A 372 -9.68 -15.84 -11.64
C ASP A 372 -10.99 -15.17 -11.21
N LEU A 373 -10.90 -14.14 -10.37
CA LEU A 373 -12.01 -13.59 -9.61
C LEU A 373 -12.59 -12.29 -10.19
N TYR A 374 -11.82 -11.56 -11.02
CA TYR A 374 -12.22 -10.24 -11.54
C TYR A 374 -12.22 -10.19 -13.06
N ASP A 375 -13.15 -9.39 -13.60
CA ASP A 375 -13.04 -8.77 -14.91
C ASP A 375 -12.67 -7.30 -14.73
N LEU A 376 -11.58 -6.84 -15.35
CA LEU A 376 -11.24 -5.42 -15.42
C LEU A 376 -12.12 -4.76 -16.49
N VAL A 377 -13.19 -4.09 -16.06
CA VAL A 377 -14.24 -3.60 -16.96
C VAL A 377 -13.97 -2.20 -17.51
N GLN A 378 -13.13 -1.42 -16.82
CA GLN A 378 -12.75 -0.09 -17.26
C GLN A 378 -11.38 0.31 -16.70
N LYS A 379 -10.53 0.85 -17.57
CA LYS A 379 -9.32 1.57 -17.17
C LYS A 379 -9.69 3.02 -16.85
N ILE A 380 -9.24 3.53 -15.72
CA ILE A 380 -9.46 4.90 -15.26
C ILE A 380 -8.09 5.60 -15.29
N PRO A 381 -7.87 6.57 -16.18
CA PRO A 381 -6.60 7.31 -16.23
C PRO A 381 -6.25 7.92 -14.87
N GLY A 382 -4.96 7.93 -14.51
CA GLY A 382 -4.50 8.42 -13.21
C GLY A 382 -5.06 9.78 -12.81
N PRO A 383 -4.98 10.83 -13.65
CA PRO A 383 -5.56 12.14 -13.33
C PRO A 383 -7.07 12.10 -13.04
N ASP A 384 -7.81 11.22 -13.72
CA ASP A 384 -9.26 11.05 -13.47
C ASP A 384 -9.52 10.28 -12.18
N ALA A 385 -8.71 9.27 -11.89
CA ALA A 385 -8.83 8.47 -10.68
C ALA A 385 -8.51 9.28 -9.42
N PHE A 386 -7.37 9.94 -9.38
CA PHE A 386 -6.91 10.68 -8.21
C PHE A 386 -7.48 12.10 -8.13
N GLY A 387 -7.97 12.67 -9.25
CA GLY A 387 -8.49 14.03 -9.31
C GLY A 387 -7.41 15.11 -9.23
N PRO A 388 -7.82 16.39 -9.17
CA PRO A 388 -6.88 17.51 -9.11
C PRO A 388 -6.05 17.48 -7.82
N ILE A 389 -4.73 17.59 -7.93
CA ILE A 389 -3.81 17.57 -6.77
C ILE A 389 -4.08 18.72 -5.79
N ALA A 390 -4.55 19.87 -6.29
CA ALA A 390 -4.92 21.02 -5.47
C ALA A 390 -6.05 20.70 -4.46
N ASP A 391 -6.96 19.77 -4.79
CA ASP A 391 -8.11 19.41 -3.94
C ASP A 391 -7.68 18.71 -2.64
N TYR A 392 -6.48 18.16 -2.58
CA TYR A 392 -5.92 17.54 -1.37
C TYR A 392 -5.51 18.57 -0.31
N GLY A 393 -5.27 19.83 -0.71
CA GLY A 393 -4.92 20.91 0.20
C GLY A 393 -3.53 20.82 0.82
N CYS A 394 -2.61 20.08 0.19
CA CYS A 394 -1.22 19.97 0.61
C CYS A 394 -0.47 21.30 0.38
N PRO A 395 0.21 21.86 1.41
CA PRO A 395 0.97 23.09 1.26
C PRO A 395 2.14 23.01 0.27
N LEU A 396 2.67 21.80 0.05
CA LEU A 396 3.80 21.56 -0.87
C LEU A 396 3.38 21.57 -2.35
N ALA A 397 2.09 21.48 -2.64
CA ALA A 397 1.54 21.42 -4.00
C ALA A 397 1.02 22.79 -4.50
N ARG A 398 1.43 23.89 -3.89
CA ARG A 398 1.05 25.26 -4.26
C ARG A 398 1.99 25.87 -5.28
#